data_1e1301cf42cccd34bc330b4ea3ab130f
#
_entry.id   1e1301cf42cccd34bc330b4ea3ab130f
#
_cell.length_a   1.000
_cell.length_b   1.000
_cell.length_c   1.000
_cell.angle_alpha   90.00
_cell.angle_beta   90.00
_cell.angle_gamma   90.00
#
_symmetry.space_group_name_H-M   'P 1'
#
loop_
_entity.id
_entity.type
_entity.pdbx_description
1 polymer ?
#
loop_
_entity_poly.entity_id
_entity_poly.type
_entity_poly.pdbx_seq_one_letter_code
_entity_poly.pdbx_strand_id
1 'polypeptide(L)'
;MKQYKAVFIDWDDTIGDFIGAAKLALQEMYDKYHLCDYFASLEEFVSLYKPHNLELWDKYGKDLVTKAFLRVDRFLWPLLHGSKLASSPFASSPHRLSQLAEQLSEDFLNLTTAHFSLLPGAEELVRYLAAKYPLTVVTNGFVEVQYEKFDKSGLRDCFAHIVLSEEVGCQKPNPRIFEEALRMNGLQAEDVVMIGDSWNSDIQGAINAGIDQIWVTNADKANGDATYIVNSLEEVKDIL
;
A
#
# COMPACT_ATOMS: atom_id res chain seq x y z
N MET A 1 -2.98 27.85 13.41
CA MET A 1 -2.66 26.46 13.09
C MET A 1 -1.25 26.14 13.58
N LYS A 2 -0.98 24.89 13.96
CA LYS A 2 0.38 24.43 14.35
C LYS A 2 1.30 24.55 13.13
N GLN A 3 2.55 24.99 13.32
CA GLN A 3 3.54 25.04 12.25
C GLN A 3 4.38 23.76 12.29
N TYR A 4 4.39 23.02 11.20
CA TYR A 4 5.24 21.84 11.01
C TYR A 4 6.52 22.23 10.27
N LYS A 5 7.59 21.45 10.48
CA LYS A 5 8.90 21.64 9.82
C LYS A 5 9.12 20.66 8.67
N ALA A 6 8.41 19.53 8.67
CA ALA A 6 8.42 18.54 7.60
C ALA A 6 7.08 17.80 7.52
N VAL A 7 6.83 17.15 6.39
CA VAL A 7 5.64 16.34 6.15
C VAL A 7 6.08 14.93 5.79
N PHE A 8 5.55 13.94 6.52
CA PHE A 8 5.64 12.53 6.16
C PHE A 8 4.38 12.16 5.39
N ILE A 9 4.53 11.30 4.38
CA ILE A 9 3.40 10.95 3.53
C ILE A 9 3.49 9.48 3.14
N ASP A 10 2.37 8.77 3.23
CA ASP A 10 2.25 7.44 2.67
C ASP A 10 2.17 7.50 1.14
N TRP A 11 2.37 6.35 0.48
CA TRP A 11 2.41 6.29 -0.98
C TRP A 11 1.20 5.60 -1.59
N ASP A 12 1.00 4.30 -1.30
CA ASP A 12 -0.05 3.48 -1.93
C ASP A 12 -1.43 3.82 -1.33
N ASP A 13 -2.39 4.18 -2.19
CA ASP A 13 -3.75 4.64 -1.87
C ASP A 13 -3.82 6.00 -1.13
N THR A 14 -2.65 6.67 -0.94
CA THR A 14 -2.58 8.07 -0.50
C THR A 14 -2.16 9.00 -1.66
N ILE A 15 -1.09 8.65 -2.39
CA ILE A 15 -0.58 9.40 -3.55
C ILE A 15 -0.77 8.58 -4.84
N GLY A 16 -0.40 7.30 -4.83
CA GLY A 16 -0.60 6.37 -5.94
C GLY A 16 -1.90 5.59 -5.80
N ASP A 17 -2.63 5.40 -6.90
CA ASP A 17 -3.85 4.58 -6.97
C ASP A 17 -3.49 3.08 -7.05
N PHE A 18 -3.12 2.48 -5.90
CA PHE A 18 -2.80 1.06 -5.85
C PHE A 18 -4.05 0.20 -6.00
N ILE A 19 -5.18 0.59 -5.42
CA ILE A 19 -6.45 -0.14 -5.53
C ILE A 19 -6.89 -0.22 -6.99
N GLY A 20 -6.83 0.88 -7.74
CA GLY A 20 -7.14 0.89 -9.16
C GLY A 20 -6.19 0.04 -9.98
N ALA A 21 -4.88 0.17 -9.76
CA ALA A 21 -3.86 -0.63 -10.42
C ALA A 21 -4.03 -2.14 -10.13
N ALA A 22 -4.28 -2.51 -8.87
CA ALA A 22 -4.52 -3.90 -8.47
C ALA A 22 -5.78 -4.48 -9.12
N LYS A 23 -6.85 -3.68 -9.24
CA LYS A 23 -8.08 -4.11 -9.92
C LYS A 23 -7.83 -4.44 -11.39
N LEU A 24 -7.08 -3.61 -12.10
CA LEU A 24 -6.71 -3.84 -13.51
C LEU A 24 -5.79 -5.07 -13.64
N ALA A 25 -4.80 -5.19 -12.76
CA ALA A 25 -3.88 -6.32 -12.73
C ALA A 25 -4.63 -7.66 -12.51
N LEU A 26 -5.54 -7.72 -11.53
CA LEU A 26 -6.31 -8.93 -11.26
C LEU A 26 -7.24 -9.31 -12.42
N GLN A 27 -7.84 -8.33 -13.11
CA GLN A 27 -8.63 -8.59 -14.32
C GLN A 27 -7.76 -9.17 -15.43
N GLU A 28 -6.62 -8.54 -15.73
CA GLU A 28 -5.70 -9.00 -16.78
C GLU A 28 -5.17 -10.40 -16.48
N MET A 29 -4.80 -10.67 -15.22
CA MET A 29 -4.35 -11.99 -14.78
C MET A 29 -5.47 -13.03 -14.89
N TYR A 30 -6.72 -12.68 -14.55
CA TYR A 30 -7.87 -13.58 -14.68
C TYR A 30 -8.02 -14.08 -16.12
N ASP A 31 -7.90 -13.18 -17.08
CA ASP A 31 -8.02 -13.51 -18.50
C ASP A 31 -6.77 -14.25 -19.02
N LYS A 32 -5.56 -13.74 -18.72
CA LYS A 32 -4.28 -14.29 -19.18
C LYS A 32 -4.05 -15.73 -18.73
N TYR A 33 -4.37 -16.05 -17.49
CA TYR A 33 -4.13 -17.34 -16.88
C TYR A 33 -5.35 -18.27 -16.91
N HIS A 34 -6.42 -17.90 -17.64
CA HIS A 34 -7.66 -18.66 -17.74
C HIS A 34 -8.20 -19.06 -16.35
N LEU A 35 -8.22 -18.09 -15.41
CA LEU A 35 -8.67 -18.36 -14.04
C LEU A 35 -10.16 -18.76 -13.98
N CYS A 36 -10.93 -18.59 -15.07
CA CYS A 36 -12.27 -19.15 -15.24
C CYS A 36 -12.33 -20.69 -15.14
N ASP A 37 -11.19 -21.37 -15.22
CA ASP A 37 -11.10 -22.82 -14.98
C ASP A 37 -11.14 -23.18 -13.49
N TYR A 38 -10.88 -22.22 -12.61
CA TYR A 38 -10.82 -22.38 -11.15
C TYR A 38 -11.97 -21.68 -10.43
N PHE A 39 -12.44 -20.56 -10.97
CA PHE A 39 -13.45 -19.69 -10.36
C PHE A 39 -14.67 -19.53 -11.28
N ALA A 40 -15.85 -19.34 -10.70
CA ALA A 40 -17.07 -19.07 -11.47
C ALA A 40 -17.02 -17.70 -12.18
N SER A 41 -16.36 -16.71 -11.56
CA SER A 41 -16.20 -15.36 -12.11
C SER A 41 -14.97 -14.67 -11.51
N LEU A 42 -14.60 -13.51 -12.10
CA LEU A 42 -13.59 -12.62 -11.52
C LEU A 42 -13.98 -12.14 -10.10
N GLU A 43 -15.27 -11.85 -9.88
CA GLU A 43 -15.76 -11.41 -8.58
C GLU A 43 -15.53 -12.48 -7.51
N GLU A 44 -15.71 -13.76 -7.83
CA GLU A 44 -15.38 -14.85 -6.91
C GLU A 44 -13.89 -14.85 -6.59
N PHE A 45 -13.02 -14.81 -7.60
CA PHE A 45 -11.57 -14.74 -7.38
C PHE A 45 -11.18 -13.59 -6.48
N VAL A 46 -11.68 -12.39 -6.78
CA VAL A 46 -11.39 -11.17 -5.99
C VAL A 46 -11.95 -11.27 -4.57
N SER A 47 -13.12 -11.89 -4.39
CA SER A 47 -13.74 -12.07 -3.07
C SER A 47 -12.96 -13.01 -2.16
N LEU A 48 -12.26 -13.98 -2.73
CA LEU A 48 -11.34 -14.86 -2.01
C LEU A 48 -9.97 -14.20 -1.79
N TYR A 49 -9.45 -13.52 -2.82
CA TYR A 49 -8.13 -12.88 -2.78
C TYR A 49 -8.04 -11.75 -1.75
N LYS A 50 -8.98 -10.78 -1.78
CA LYS A 50 -8.87 -9.56 -0.98
C LYS A 50 -8.78 -9.81 0.53
N PRO A 51 -9.69 -10.57 1.18
CA PRO A 51 -9.62 -10.81 2.62
C PRO A 51 -8.34 -11.55 3.01
N HIS A 52 -7.94 -12.54 2.23
CA HIS A 52 -6.75 -13.34 2.49
C HIS A 52 -5.47 -12.52 2.34
N ASN A 53 -5.38 -11.68 1.31
CA ASN A 53 -4.26 -10.75 1.14
C ASN A 53 -4.13 -9.77 2.32
N LEU A 54 -5.25 -9.20 2.82
CA LEU A 54 -5.24 -8.32 3.99
C LEU A 54 -4.75 -9.06 5.25
N GLU A 55 -5.22 -10.29 5.47
CA GLU A 55 -4.76 -11.12 6.59
C GLU A 55 -3.25 -11.41 6.50
N LEU A 56 -2.75 -11.68 5.30
CA LEU A 56 -1.32 -11.93 5.08
C LEU A 56 -0.47 -10.70 5.32
N TRP A 57 -0.93 -9.52 4.91
CA TRP A 57 -0.25 -8.26 5.21
C TRP A 57 -0.21 -7.96 6.72
N ASP A 58 -1.30 -8.23 7.46
CA ASP A 58 -1.31 -8.10 8.92
C ASP A 58 -0.33 -9.08 9.59
N LYS A 59 -0.29 -10.33 9.12
CA LYS A 59 0.68 -11.33 9.60
C LYS A 59 2.12 -10.95 9.26
N TYR A 60 2.36 -10.43 8.07
CA TYR A 60 3.70 -9.99 7.65
C TYR A 60 4.18 -8.80 8.49
N GLY A 61 3.32 -7.82 8.77
CA GLY A 61 3.63 -6.71 9.68
C GLY A 61 3.94 -7.13 11.13
N LYS A 62 3.53 -8.34 11.52
CA LYS A 62 3.79 -8.96 12.83
C LYS A 62 4.92 -9.99 12.82
N ASP A 63 5.68 -10.09 11.72
CA ASP A 63 6.74 -11.09 11.51
C ASP A 63 6.26 -12.56 11.64
N LEU A 64 4.97 -12.82 11.44
CA LEU A 64 4.40 -14.17 11.52
C LEU A 64 4.52 -14.95 10.20
N VAL A 65 4.72 -14.26 9.09
CA VAL A 65 4.97 -14.84 7.77
C VAL A 65 6.08 -14.08 7.06
N THR A 66 6.77 -14.76 6.15
CA THR A 66 7.80 -14.11 5.33
C THR A 66 7.18 -13.42 4.11
N LYS A 67 7.90 -12.44 3.53
CA LYS A 67 7.54 -11.82 2.25
C LYS A 67 7.32 -12.86 1.14
N ALA A 68 8.21 -13.84 1.02
CA ALA A 68 8.10 -14.89 0.03
C ALA A 68 6.81 -15.71 0.19
N PHE A 69 6.44 -16.05 1.43
CA PHE A 69 5.18 -16.73 1.72
C PHE A 69 3.98 -15.84 1.35
N LEU A 70 3.94 -14.59 1.82
CA LEU A 70 2.86 -13.64 1.50
C LEU A 70 2.65 -13.53 -0.02
N ARG A 71 3.73 -13.32 -0.77
CA ARG A 71 3.68 -13.11 -2.22
C ARG A 71 3.00 -14.26 -2.96
N VAL A 72 3.26 -15.50 -2.57
CA VAL A 72 2.73 -16.68 -3.23
C VAL A 72 1.39 -17.09 -2.65
N ASP A 73 1.26 -17.13 -1.33
CA ASP A 73 0.07 -17.67 -0.66
C ASP A 73 -1.19 -16.83 -0.89
N ARG A 74 -1.04 -15.50 -1.10
CA ARG A 74 -2.18 -14.63 -1.47
C ARG A 74 -2.89 -15.05 -2.77
N PHE A 75 -2.22 -15.85 -3.63
CA PHE A 75 -2.79 -16.44 -4.84
C PHE A 75 -3.03 -17.94 -4.68
N LEU A 76 -2.17 -18.68 -4.00
CA LEU A 76 -2.29 -20.11 -3.81
C LEU A 76 -3.57 -20.46 -3.03
N TRP A 77 -3.82 -19.75 -1.93
CA TRP A 77 -5.01 -19.99 -1.11
C TRP A 77 -6.31 -19.79 -1.91
N PRO A 78 -6.55 -18.69 -2.64
CA PRO A 78 -7.72 -18.57 -3.52
C PRO A 78 -7.83 -19.69 -4.55
N LEU A 79 -6.73 -20.08 -5.21
CA LEU A 79 -6.75 -21.18 -6.17
C LEU A 79 -7.21 -22.50 -5.56
N LEU A 80 -6.81 -22.76 -4.30
CA LEU A 80 -7.22 -23.96 -3.56
C LEU A 80 -8.69 -23.93 -3.11
N HIS A 81 -9.33 -22.76 -3.10
CA HIS A 81 -10.70 -22.56 -2.62
C HIS A 81 -11.69 -22.12 -3.71
N GLY A 82 -11.24 -22.06 -4.97
CA GLY A 82 -12.09 -21.72 -6.11
C GLY A 82 -13.19 -22.77 -6.35
N SER A 83 -14.41 -22.33 -6.61
CA SER A 83 -15.59 -23.21 -6.71
C SER A 83 -15.52 -24.24 -7.82
N LYS A 84 -14.72 -23.99 -8.86
CA LYS A 84 -14.54 -24.90 -10.00
C LYS A 84 -13.30 -25.79 -9.88
N LEU A 85 -12.48 -25.65 -8.85
CA LEU A 85 -11.23 -26.42 -8.72
C LEU A 85 -11.46 -27.92 -8.89
N ALA A 86 -12.50 -28.50 -8.25
CA ALA A 86 -12.80 -29.94 -8.34
C ALA A 86 -13.08 -30.44 -9.78
N SER A 87 -13.55 -29.57 -10.65
CA SER A 87 -13.82 -29.83 -12.06
C SER A 87 -12.66 -29.41 -12.98
N SER A 88 -11.66 -28.76 -12.45
CA SER A 88 -10.49 -28.33 -13.21
C SER A 88 -9.61 -29.52 -13.59
N PRO A 89 -8.99 -29.53 -14.78
CA PRO A 89 -8.03 -30.55 -15.17
C PRO A 89 -6.78 -30.58 -14.26
N PHE A 90 -6.62 -29.60 -13.37
CA PHE A 90 -5.50 -29.43 -12.44
C PHE A 90 -5.83 -29.74 -10.98
N ALA A 91 -7.08 -30.15 -10.67
CA ALA A 91 -7.56 -30.48 -9.34
C ALA A 91 -6.63 -31.44 -8.56
N SER A 92 -5.99 -32.38 -9.26
CA SER A 92 -5.13 -33.41 -8.69
C SER A 92 -3.62 -33.06 -8.73
N SER A 93 -3.25 -31.81 -9.03
CA SER A 93 -1.85 -31.44 -9.22
C SER A 93 -1.45 -30.23 -8.35
N PRO A 94 -1.19 -30.43 -7.03
CA PRO A 94 -0.77 -29.36 -6.13
C PRO A 94 0.46 -28.58 -6.64
N HIS A 95 1.40 -29.29 -7.26
CA HIS A 95 2.60 -28.67 -7.84
C HIS A 95 2.28 -27.63 -8.92
N ARG A 96 1.31 -27.91 -9.79
CA ARG A 96 0.88 -26.95 -10.82
C ARG A 96 0.18 -25.72 -10.22
N LEU A 97 -0.60 -25.90 -9.17
CA LEU A 97 -1.24 -24.77 -8.47
C LEU A 97 -0.19 -23.87 -7.81
N SER A 98 0.84 -24.47 -7.20
CA SER A 98 1.96 -23.70 -6.64
C SER A 98 2.72 -22.93 -7.72
N GLN A 99 3.05 -23.56 -8.84
CA GLN A 99 3.70 -22.89 -9.97
C GLN A 99 2.83 -21.75 -10.54
N LEU A 100 1.53 -21.97 -10.67
CA LEU A 100 0.61 -20.91 -11.11
C LEU A 100 0.58 -19.74 -10.11
N ALA A 101 0.52 -20.03 -8.80
CA ALA A 101 0.55 -19.00 -7.77
C ALA A 101 1.85 -18.17 -7.79
N GLU A 102 3.00 -18.80 -8.05
CA GLU A 102 4.29 -18.12 -8.23
C GLU A 102 4.25 -17.18 -9.46
N GLN A 103 3.73 -17.65 -10.59
CA GLN A 103 3.56 -16.83 -11.81
C GLN A 103 2.61 -15.66 -11.57
N LEU A 104 1.47 -15.90 -10.92
CA LEU A 104 0.52 -14.86 -10.54
C LEU A 104 1.17 -13.83 -9.60
N SER A 105 2.00 -14.29 -8.66
CA SER A 105 2.73 -13.41 -7.74
C SER A 105 3.69 -12.47 -8.47
N GLU A 106 4.42 -12.96 -9.44
CA GLU A 106 5.36 -12.16 -10.23
C GLU A 106 4.63 -11.16 -11.13
N ASP A 107 3.63 -11.65 -11.88
CA ASP A 107 2.85 -10.81 -12.78
C ASP A 107 2.06 -9.72 -12.02
N PHE A 108 1.56 -10.02 -10.83
CA PHE A 108 0.85 -9.02 -10.05
C PHE A 108 1.72 -7.81 -9.71
N LEU A 109 2.99 -8.01 -9.36
CA LEU A 109 3.92 -6.92 -9.10
C LEU A 109 4.20 -6.11 -10.37
N ASN A 110 4.46 -6.80 -11.47
CA ASN A 110 4.73 -6.16 -12.76
C ASN A 110 3.52 -5.37 -13.26
N LEU A 111 2.33 -5.96 -13.20
CA LEU A 111 1.09 -5.35 -13.68
C LEU A 111 0.63 -4.19 -12.79
N THR A 112 0.73 -4.30 -11.47
CA THR A 112 0.40 -3.16 -10.58
C THR A 112 1.34 -1.99 -10.79
N THR A 113 2.59 -2.24 -11.16
CA THR A 113 3.54 -1.19 -11.54
C THR A 113 3.25 -0.66 -12.95
N ALA A 114 2.85 -1.54 -13.90
CA ALA A 114 2.48 -1.12 -15.26
C ALA A 114 1.24 -0.23 -15.29
N HIS A 115 0.23 -0.57 -14.48
CA HIS A 115 -1.03 0.17 -14.34
C HIS A 115 -0.96 1.32 -13.32
N PHE A 116 0.23 1.60 -12.76
CA PHE A 116 0.39 2.66 -11.77
C PHE A 116 -0.11 4.00 -12.32
N SER A 117 -0.88 4.71 -11.52
CA SER A 117 -1.31 6.08 -11.74
C SER A 117 -1.36 6.85 -10.42
N LEU A 118 -1.37 8.17 -10.49
CA LEU A 118 -1.57 9.01 -9.32
C LEU A 118 -3.07 9.16 -9.00
N LEU A 119 -3.40 9.28 -7.74
CA LEU A 119 -4.73 9.68 -7.30
C LEU A 119 -5.06 11.11 -7.74
N PRO A 120 -6.35 11.45 -7.93
CA PRO A 120 -6.77 12.82 -8.26
C PRO A 120 -6.20 13.84 -7.25
N GLY A 121 -5.58 14.91 -7.74
CA GLY A 121 -5.00 15.97 -6.92
C GLY A 121 -3.64 15.64 -6.30
N ALA A 122 -3.14 14.41 -6.41
CA ALA A 122 -1.89 13.97 -5.76
C ALA A 122 -0.66 14.72 -6.27
N GLU A 123 -0.51 14.86 -7.59
CA GLU A 123 0.62 15.61 -8.15
C GLU A 123 0.63 17.07 -7.69
N GLU A 124 -0.51 17.73 -7.73
CA GLU A 124 -0.64 19.12 -7.32
C GLU A 124 -0.34 19.30 -5.83
N LEU A 125 -0.85 18.39 -4.97
CA LEU A 125 -0.56 18.41 -3.54
C LEU A 125 0.94 18.22 -3.27
N VAL A 126 1.56 17.19 -3.84
CA VAL A 126 2.99 16.90 -3.60
C VAL A 126 3.86 18.07 -4.01
N ARG A 127 3.63 18.67 -5.19
CA ARG A 127 4.38 19.84 -5.64
C ARG A 127 4.16 21.06 -4.76
N TYR A 128 2.94 21.30 -4.31
CA TYR A 128 2.61 22.37 -3.36
C TYR A 128 3.33 22.20 -2.04
N LEU A 129 3.30 20.99 -1.47
CA LEU A 129 3.96 20.70 -0.20
C LEU A 129 5.48 20.75 -0.33
N ALA A 130 6.06 20.23 -1.41
CA ALA A 130 7.51 20.25 -1.63
C ALA A 130 8.08 21.67 -1.75
N ALA A 131 7.28 22.64 -2.17
CA ALA A 131 7.68 24.04 -2.20
C ALA A 131 7.74 24.69 -0.80
N LYS A 132 7.12 24.06 0.21
CA LYS A 132 7.02 24.61 1.58
C LYS A 132 7.75 23.80 2.63
N TYR A 133 7.84 22.46 2.44
CA TYR A 133 8.32 21.52 3.44
C TYR A 133 9.26 20.48 2.83
N PRO A 134 10.28 20.01 3.55
CA PRO A 134 10.89 18.71 3.26
C PRO A 134 9.82 17.61 3.33
N LEU A 135 9.70 16.81 2.26
CA LEU A 135 8.77 15.69 2.21
C LEU A 135 9.53 14.38 2.42
N THR A 136 8.96 13.48 3.21
CA THR A 136 9.49 12.13 3.41
C THR A 136 8.39 11.12 3.14
N VAL A 137 8.60 10.21 2.17
CA VAL A 137 7.71 9.06 1.99
C VAL A 137 8.00 8.03 3.07
N VAL A 138 6.93 7.47 3.68
CA VAL A 138 7.00 6.34 4.63
C VAL A 138 6.04 5.25 4.16
N THR A 139 6.55 4.17 3.58
CA THR A 139 5.72 3.16 2.92
C THR A 139 6.06 1.72 3.32
N ASN A 140 5.01 0.86 3.33
CA ASN A 140 5.12 -0.58 3.53
C ASN A 140 5.27 -1.36 2.22
N GLY A 141 5.25 -0.68 1.07
CA GLY A 141 5.37 -1.33 -0.23
C GLY A 141 6.72 -2.01 -0.45
N PHE A 142 6.74 -3.01 -1.32
CA PHE A 142 7.95 -3.77 -1.63
C PHE A 142 8.97 -2.94 -2.42
N VAL A 143 10.24 -3.04 -2.02
CA VAL A 143 11.36 -2.30 -2.62
C VAL A 143 11.41 -2.46 -4.14
N GLU A 144 11.20 -3.68 -4.66
CA GLU A 144 11.31 -4.00 -6.09
C GLU A 144 10.41 -3.17 -6.99
N VAL A 145 9.26 -2.74 -6.48
CA VAL A 145 8.25 -2.01 -7.27
C VAL A 145 8.11 -0.54 -6.86
N GLN A 146 8.45 -0.18 -5.62
CA GLN A 146 8.23 1.19 -5.14
C GLN A 146 9.10 2.20 -5.86
N TYR A 147 10.39 1.93 -6.04
CA TYR A 147 11.27 2.85 -6.76
C TYR A 147 10.82 3.08 -8.21
N GLU A 148 10.35 2.04 -8.90
CA GLU A 148 9.80 2.19 -10.25
C GLU A 148 8.52 3.03 -10.27
N LYS A 149 7.63 2.87 -9.27
CA LYS A 149 6.45 3.72 -9.13
C LYS A 149 6.82 5.19 -8.87
N PHE A 150 7.83 5.45 -8.02
CA PHE A 150 8.33 6.82 -7.80
C PHE A 150 8.86 7.44 -9.09
N ASP A 151 9.66 6.71 -9.85
CA ASP A 151 10.20 7.17 -11.12
C ASP A 151 9.09 7.44 -12.15
N LYS A 152 8.11 6.54 -12.27
CA LYS A 152 6.94 6.70 -13.16
C LYS A 152 6.05 7.87 -12.77
N SER A 153 5.96 8.20 -11.50
CA SER A 153 5.15 9.32 -11.02
C SER A 153 5.66 10.69 -11.47
N GLY A 154 6.97 10.80 -11.76
CA GLY A 154 7.63 12.08 -11.99
C GLY A 154 7.72 12.97 -10.74
N LEU A 155 7.49 12.40 -9.55
CA LEU A 155 7.49 13.12 -8.27
C LEU A 155 8.68 12.77 -7.38
N ARG A 156 9.55 11.84 -7.78
CA ARG A 156 10.65 11.36 -6.94
C ARG A 156 11.51 12.49 -6.38
N ASP A 157 11.83 13.47 -7.20
CA ASP A 157 12.67 14.63 -6.81
C ASP A 157 11.97 15.60 -5.85
N CYS A 158 10.67 15.44 -5.63
CA CYS A 158 9.92 16.20 -4.62
C CYS A 158 10.19 15.72 -3.19
N PHE A 159 10.73 14.51 -3.02
CA PHE A 159 10.94 13.90 -1.71
C PHE A 159 12.40 14.02 -1.29
N ALA A 160 12.62 14.62 -0.10
CA ALA A 160 13.92 14.69 0.53
C ALA A 160 14.41 13.29 0.97
N HIS A 161 13.48 12.45 1.44
CA HIS A 161 13.77 11.10 1.89
C HIS A 161 12.65 10.13 1.47
N ILE A 162 13.03 8.87 1.27
CA ILE A 162 12.12 7.74 1.04
C ILE A 162 12.48 6.67 2.07
N VAL A 163 11.52 6.31 2.90
CA VAL A 163 11.67 5.31 3.97
C VAL A 163 10.81 4.10 3.62
N LEU A 164 11.46 3.03 3.22
CA LEU A 164 10.83 1.75 2.89
C LEU A 164 10.92 0.81 4.09
N SER A 165 9.81 0.20 4.46
CA SER A 165 9.73 -0.72 5.60
C SER A 165 10.75 -1.86 5.55
N GLU A 166 11.03 -2.39 4.37
CA GLU A 166 12.03 -3.46 4.17
C GLU A 166 13.46 -3.00 4.45
N GLU A 167 13.80 -1.75 4.13
CA GLU A 167 15.14 -1.20 4.39
C GLU A 167 15.34 -0.90 5.89
N VAL A 168 14.26 -0.53 6.59
CA VAL A 168 14.27 -0.29 8.04
C VAL A 168 14.16 -1.58 8.84
N GLY A 169 13.62 -2.64 8.23
CA GLY A 169 13.37 -3.93 8.88
C GLY A 169 12.16 -3.93 9.80
N CYS A 170 11.20 -3.02 9.61
CA CYS A 170 9.91 -3.03 10.29
C CYS A 170 8.88 -2.22 9.50
N GLN A 171 7.60 -2.60 9.62
CA GLN A 171 6.48 -1.98 8.91
C GLN A 171 5.71 -1.00 9.79
N LYS A 172 5.03 -0.01 9.18
CA LYS A 172 3.93 0.70 9.83
C LYS A 172 2.88 -0.32 10.30
N PRO A 173 2.32 -0.23 11.50
CA PRO A 173 2.36 0.87 12.45
C PRO A 173 3.49 0.83 13.51
N ASN A 174 4.55 0.05 13.31
CA ASN A 174 5.66 0.01 14.26
C ASN A 174 6.32 1.40 14.35
N PRO A 175 6.46 1.99 15.56
CA PRO A 175 7.01 3.34 15.70
C PRO A 175 8.44 3.49 15.17
N ARG A 176 9.23 2.42 15.13
CA ARG A 176 10.61 2.45 14.62
C ARG A 176 10.75 2.96 13.19
N ILE A 177 9.77 2.72 12.30
CA ILE A 177 9.83 3.24 10.93
C ILE A 177 9.69 4.77 10.92
N PHE A 178 8.84 5.31 11.80
CA PHE A 178 8.67 6.76 11.96
C PHE A 178 9.88 7.39 12.67
N GLU A 179 10.46 6.71 13.67
CA GLU A 179 11.70 7.14 14.34
C GLU A 179 12.86 7.25 13.33
N GLU A 180 12.97 6.30 12.40
CA GLU A 180 13.97 6.37 11.32
C GLU A 180 13.71 7.57 10.39
N ALA A 181 12.45 7.79 10.00
CA ALA A 181 12.08 8.96 9.21
C ALA A 181 12.41 10.29 9.95
N LEU A 182 12.13 10.37 11.25
CA LEU A 182 12.50 11.52 12.09
C LEU A 182 14.02 11.69 12.15
N ARG A 183 14.76 10.62 12.36
CA ARG A 183 16.23 10.62 12.39
C ARG A 183 16.83 11.14 11.08
N MET A 184 16.32 10.70 9.93
CA MET A 184 16.79 11.14 8.60
C MET A 184 16.58 12.65 8.39
N ASN A 185 15.49 13.19 8.96
CA ASN A 185 15.18 14.62 8.88
C ASN A 185 15.83 15.46 9.99
N GLY A 186 16.40 14.84 11.03
CA GLY A 186 16.95 15.54 12.20
C GLY A 186 15.88 16.29 13.00
N LEU A 187 14.64 15.78 13.04
CA LEU A 187 13.48 16.42 13.65
C LEU A 187 12.91 15.59 14.82
N GLN A 188 12.06 16.23 15.63
CA GLN A 188 11.28 15.60 16.68
C GLN A 188 9.85 15.34 16.18
N ALA A 189 9.13 14.43 16.86
CA ALA A 189 7.77 14.05 16.47
C ALA A 189 6.80 15.25 16.37
N GLU A 190 6.93 16.20 17.30
CA GLU A 190 6.10 17.42 17.35
C GLU A 190 6.32 18.39 16.18
N ASP A 191 7.42 18.24 15.44
CA ASP A 191 7.78 19.07 14.28
C ASP A 191 7.14 18.56 12.97
N VAL A 192 6.52 17.39 13.00
CA VAL A 192 6.11 16.65 11.80
C VAL A 192 4.62 16.32 11.82
N VAL A 193 4.03 16.20 10.64
CA VAL A 193 2.69 15.62 10.44
C VAL A 193 2.77 14.48 9.43
N MET A 194 2.02 13.39 9.67
CA MET A 194 1.88 12.24 8.76
C MET A 194 0.58 12.35 7.98
N ILE A 195 0.65 12.23 6.65
CA ILE A 195 -0.50 12.14 5.76
C ILE A 195 -0.64 10.69 5.31
N GLY A 196 -1.81 10.09 5.46
CA GLY A 196 -2.08 8.72 5.02
C GLY A 196 -3.55 8.38 4.97
N ASP A 197 -3.90 7.28 4.29
CA ASP A 197 -5.28 6.78 4.15
C ASP A 197 -5.60 5.66 5.14
N SER A 198 -4.61 4.89 5.57
CA SER A 198 -4.79 3.72 6.41
C SER A 198 -4.80 4.05 7.90
N TRP A 199 -5.98 3.86 8.55
CA TRP A 199 -6.07 4.00 10.00
C TRP A 199 -5.04 3.15 10.74
N ASN A 200 -4.94 1.87 10.38
CA ASN A 200 -4.14 0.91 11.14
C ASN A 200 -2.63 1.11 10.96
N SER A 201 -2.17 1.47 9.76
CA SER A 201 -0.75 1.61 9.47
C SER A 201 -0.24 3.03 9.66
N ASP A 202 -0.91 4.01 9.05
CA ASP A 202 -0.41 5.38 8.99
C ASP A 202 -0.79 6.17 10.23
N ILE A 203 -2.10 6.21 10.52
CA ILE A 203 -2.64 7.07 11.55
C ILE A 203 -2.27 6.52 12.93
N GLN A 204 -2.59 5.25 13.21
CA GLN A 204 -2.23 4.63 14.48
C GLN A 204 -0.71 4.55 14.69
N GLY A 205 0.05 4.33 13.59
CA GLY A 205 1.50 4.31 13.64
C GLY A 205 2.08 5.68 13.99
N ALA A 206 1.58 6.76 13.39
CA ALA A 206 1.99 8.12 13.70
C ALA A 206 1.59 8.52 15.12
N ILE A 207 0.38 8.16 15.59
CA ILE A 207 -0.04 8.35 16.99
C ILE A 207 0.95 7.67 17.95
N ASN A 208 1.31 6.42 17.69
CA ASN A 208 2.24 5.66 18.52
C ASN A 208 3.66 6.28 18.54
N ALA A 209 4.03 7.00 17.49
CA ALA A 209 5.29 7.75 17.38
C ALA A 209 5.20 9.19 17.89
N GLY A 210 4.04 9.65 18.37
CA GLY A 210 3.82 11.02 18.85
C GLY A 210 3.77 12.09 17.75
N ILE A 211 3.53 11.68 16.50
CA ILE A 211 3.45 12.54 15.31
C ILE A 211 1.97 12.88 15.06
N ASP A 212 1.65 14.14 14.75
CA ASP A 212 0.31 14.56 14.33
C ASP A 212 -0.07 13.91 12.99
N GLN A 213 -1.38 13.75 12.73
CA GLN A 213 -1.87 13.03 11.57
C GLN A 213 -2.89 13.83 10.76
N ILE A 214 -2.83 13.69 9.44
CA ILE A 214 -3.89 14.06 8.50
C ILE A 214 -4.41 12.76 7.87
N TRP A 215 -5.58 12.33 8.30
CA TRP A 215 -6.21 11.11 7.77
C TRP A 215 -7.04 11.47 6.54
N VAL A 216 -6.62 10.98 5.39
CA VAL A 216 -7.35 11.13 4.12
C VAL A 216 -8.36 9.99 4.03
N THR A 217 -9.63 10.27 4.33
CA THR A 217 -10.70 9.27 4.35
C THR A 217 -12.05 9.92 4.20
N ASN A 218 -13.10 9.15 3.96
CA ASN A 218 -14.47 9.68 4.04
C ASN A 218 -14.79 10.00 5.51
N ALA A 219 -14.86 11.29 5.84
CA ALA A 219 -15.07 11.78 7.20
C ALA A 219 -16.37 11.25 7.85
N ASP A 220 -17.43 11.00 7.06
CA ASP A 220 -18.69 10.41 7.56
C ASP A 220 -18.51 8.97 8.04
N LYS A 221 -17.44 8.29 7.63
CA LYS A 221 -17.09 6.91 8.02
C LYS A 221 -15.89 6.86 8.95
N ALA A 222 -15.27 7.99 9.25
CA ALA A 222 -14.13 8.06 10.13
C ALA A 222 -14.52 7.62 11.55
N ASN A 223 -13.83 6.63 12.06
CA ASN A 223 -14.05 6.07 13.39
C ASN A 223 -12.73 6.07 14.17
N GLY A 224 -12.25 7.27 14.51
CA GLY A 224 -10.98 7.46 15.21
C GLY A 224 -10.64 8.94 15.41
N ASP A 225 -9.76 9.21 16.38
CA ASP A 225 -9.35 10.56 16.78
C ASP A 225 -8.01 10.96 16.12
N ALA A 226 -7.99 11.12 14.79
CA ALA A 226 -6.83 11.73 14.11
C ALA A 226 -6.79 13.24 14.40
N THR A 227 -5.59 13.84 14.36
CA THR A 227 -5.42 15.29 14.55
C THR A 227 -6.23 16.10 13.54
N TYR A 228 -6.26 15.64 12.28
CA TYR A 228 -7.08 16.19 11.20
C TYR A 228 -7.66 15.04 10.38
N ILE A 229 -8.88 15.24 9.87
CA ILE A 229 -9.57 14.32 8.97
C ILE A 229 -10.00 15.11 7.75
N VAL A 230 -9.68 14.64 6.55
CA VAL A 230 -10.01 15.27 5.28
C VAL A 230 -10.61 14.24 4.31
N ASN A 231 -11.53 14.71 3.43
CA ASN A 231 -12.17 13.85 2.44
C ASN A 231 -11.38 13.74 1.13
N SER A 232 -10.45 14.64 0.89
CA SER A 232 -9.66 14.70 -0.33
C SER A 232 -8.27 15.26 -0.08
N LEU A 233 -7.36 15.01 -1.03
CA LEU A 233 -6.01 15.57 -1.00
C LEU A 233 -6.00 17.11 -1.14
N GLU A 234 -7.02 17.69 -1.77
CA GLU A 234 -7.15 19.15 -1.91
C GLU A 234 -7.32 19.84 -0.56
N GLU A 235 -8.13 19.24 0.36
CA GLU A 235 -8.39 19.79 1.69
C GLU A 235 -7.11 19.82 2.58
N VAL A 236 -6.10 19.02 2.26
CA VAL A 236 -4.80 19.06 2.97
C VAL A 236 -4.15 20.44 2.88
N LYS A 237 -4.34 21.17 1.77
CA LYS A 237 -3.78 22.51 1.55
C LYS A 237 -4.40 23.57 2.48
N ASP A 238 -5.59 23.32 3.02
CA ASP A 238 -6.24 24.21 3.99
C ASP A 238 -5.63 24.05 5.39
N ILE A 239 -4.87 22.96 5.61
CA ILE A 239 -4.19 22.66 6.88
C ILE A 239 -2.71 23.07 6.80
N LEU A 240 -2.05 22.88 5.64
CA LEU A 240 -0.62 23.08 5.39
C LEU A 240 -0.38 24.14 4.30
#